data_b184b1825aec92d1ce0c8d7b37aee335
#
_entry.id   b184b1825aec92d1ce0c8d7b37aee335
#
_cell.length_a   1.000
_cell.length_b   1.000
_cell.length_c   1.000
_cell.angle_alpha   90.00
_cell.angle_beta   90.00
_cell.angle_gamma   90.00
#
_symmetry.space_group_name_H-M   'P 1'
#
loop_
_entity.id
_entity.type
_entity.pdbx_description
1 polymer ?
#
loop_
_entity_poly.entity_id
_entity_poly.type
_entity_poly.pdbx_seq_one_letter_code
_entity_poly.pdbx_strand_id
1 'polypeptide(L)'
;MGISSLVYSAANIDVPSEVVNVVKSKIFRFLWKNKRDKIKREGLYQDYEKGGLRMVDFETMIKALRLAWISRLLQERQANWKTVPVHFFSKLGGLNFLLTCNYDVKYCKNLPRIYRDILSFFSILKSLYEDETCKRDLILYNNKEILIGGKPFFNKEWFSKGINRLEIFLTRTAPS
;
A
#
# COMPACT_ATOMS: atom_id res chain seq x y z
N MET A 1 15.30 -15.96 -20.29
CA MET A 1 14.95 -15.51 -18.94
C MET A 1 13.54 -14.97 -18.96
N GLY A 2 12.66 -15.53 -18.15
CA GLY A 2 11.26 -15.10 -18.07
C GLY A 2 11.06 -14.07 -16.93
N ILE A 3 9.88 -13.41 -16.89
CA ILE A 3 9.50 -12.46 -15.83
C ILE A 3 9.61 -13.11 -14.45
N SER A 4 9.39 -14.42 -14.34
CA SER A 4 9.50 -15.20 -13.10
C SER A 4 10.83 -15.03 -12.37
N SER A 5 11.94 -14.85 -13.07
CA SER A 5 13.25 -14.63 -12.45
C SER A 5 13.36 -13.27 -11.74
N LEU A 6 12.51 -12.31 -12.09
CA LEU A 6 12.48 -10.97 -11.51
C LEU A 6 11.55 -10.87 -10.29
N VAL A 7 10.65 -11.86 -10.09
CA VAL A 7 9.60 -11.81 -9.06
C VAL A 7 10.19 -11.68 -7.67
N TYR A 8 11.20 -12.49 -7.34
CA TYR A 8 11.82 -12.44 -6.01
C TYR A 8 12.48 -11.08 -5.74
N SER A 9 13.26 -10.58 -6.69
CA SER A 9 13.91 -9.27 -6.57
C SER A 9 12.87 -8.16 -6.48
N ALA A 10 11.85 -8.16 -7.33
CA ALA A 10 10.79 -7.18 -7.32
C ALA A 10 9.95 -7.17 -6.03
N ALA A 11 9.82 -8.32 -5.38
CA ALA A 11 9.13 -8.43 -4.09
C ALA A 11 9.92 -7.83 -2.93
N ASN A 12 11.25 -7.86 -2.97
CA ASN A 12 12.10 -7.61 -1.81
C ASN A 12 13.00 -6.37 -1.94
N ILE A 13 13.23 -5.90 -3.17
CA ILE A 13 14.13 -4.77 -3.45
C ILE A 13 13.32 -3.63 -4.06
N ASP A 14 13.72 -2.40 -3.77
CA ASP A 14 13.15 -1.23 -4.46
C ASP A 14 13.48 -1.30 -5.97
N VAL A 15 12.43 -1.15 -6.79
CA VAL A 15 12.56 -1.20 -8.25
C VAL A 15 12.38 0.21 -8.79
N PRO A 16 13.43 0.85 -9.28
CA PRO A 16 13.35 2.18 -9.90
C PRO A 16 12.40 2.18 -11.11
N SER A 17 11.73 3.31 -11.33
CA SER A 17 10.80 3.49 -12.47
C SER A 17 11.47 3.25 -13.83
N GLU A 18 12.76 3.61 -13.96
CA GLU A 18 13.55 3.38 -15.16
C GLU A 18 13.67 1.89 -15.47
N VAL A 19 13.91 1.06 -14.44
CA VAL A 19 13.99 -0.40 -14.58
C VAL A 19 12.63 -0.97 -14.99
N VAL A 20 11.53 -0.49 -14.37
CA VAL A 20 10.17 -0.89 -14.76
C VAL A 20 9.93 -0.61 -16.24
N ASN A 21 10.25 0.59 -16.71
CA ASN A 21 10.09 1.01 -18.10
C ASN A 21 10.94 0.18 -19.07
N VAL A 22 12.18 -0.13 -18.69
CA VAL A 22 13.06 -0.99 -19.50
C VAL A 22 12.49 -2.40 -19.60
N VAL A 23 12.02 -2.98 -18.51
CA VAL A 23 11.41 -4.32 -18.49
C VAL A 23 10.14 -4.33 -19.35
N LYS A 24 9.22 -3.36 -19.16
CA LYS A 24 8.03 -3.21 -19.99
C LYS A 24 8.39 -3.14 -21.48
N SER A 25 9.38 -2.30 -21.84
CA SER A 25 9.83 -2.18 -23.24
C SER A 25 10.35 -3.49 -23.80
N LYS A 26 11.14 -4.26 -23.03
CA LYS A 26 11.66 -5.57 -23.46
C LYS A 26 10.54 -6.60 -23.64
N ILE A 27 9.53 -6.62 -22.76
CA ILE A 27 8.37 -7.50 -22.88
C ILE A 27 7.64 -7.23 -24.20
N PHE A 28 7.35 -5.98 -24.54
CA PHE A 28 6.65 -5.62 -25.77
C PHE A 28 7.51 -5.84 -27.02
N ARG A 29 8.82 -5.57 -26.95
CA ARG A 29 9.73 -5.92 -28.05
C ARG A 29 9.76 -7.42 -28.32
N PHE A 30 9.75 -8.24 -27.28
CA PHE A 30 9.68 -9.69 -27.42
C PHE A 30 8.35 -10.11 -28.05
N LEU A 31 7.22 -9.59 -27.56
CA LEU A 31 5.89 -9.92 -28.07
C LEU A 31 5.75 -9.60 -29.55
N TRP A 32 6.25 -8.45 -29.98
CA TRP A 32 6.12 -7.97 -31.36
C TRP A 32 7.34 -8.30 -32.24
N LYS A 33 8.24 -9.16 -31.77
CA LYS A 33 9.47 -9.53 -32.50
C LYS A 33 10.24 -8.30 -33.00
N ASN A 34 10.43 -7.30 -32.11
CA ASN A 34 11.05 -6.00 -32.39
C ASN A 34 10.32 -5.11 -33.43
N LYS A 35 9.09 -5.45 -33.82
CA LYS A 35 8.25 -4.58 -34.66
C LYS A 35 7.45 -3.62 -33.82
N ARG A 36 6.76 -2.66 -34.45
CA ARG A 36 5.86 -1.71 -33.80
C ARG A 36 4.69 -2.42 -33.14
N ASP A 37 4.23 -1.89 -32.02
CA ASP A 37 3.03 -2.37 -31.33
C ASP A 37 1.84 -2.31 -32.28
N LYS A 38 1.15 -3.45 -32.47
CA LYS A 38 -0.01 -3.57 -33.36
C LYS A 38 -1.32 -3.21 -32.68
N ILE A 39 -1.35 -3.27 -31.35
CA ILE A 39 -2.50 -3.01 -30.50
C ILE A 39 -2.04 -2.14 -29.35
N LYS A 40 -2.93 -1.32 -28.80
CA LYS A 40 -2.66 -0.54 -27.59
C LYS A 40 -2.31 -1.50 -26.44
N ARG A 41 -1.29 -1.15 -25.66
CA ARG A 41 -0.78 -2.02 -24.59
C ARG A 41 -1.83 -2.32 -23.52
N GLU A 42 -2.68 -1.34 -23.21
CA GLU A 42 -3.78 -1.49 -22.27
C GLU A 42 -4.77 -2.60 -22.67
N GLY A 43 -5.00 -2.77 -23.97
CA GLY A 43 -5.85 -3.84 -24.49
C GLY A 43 -5.28 -5.23 -24.22
N LEU A 44 -3.95 -5.39 -24.18
CA LEU A 44 -3.32 -6.70 -23.96
C LEU A 44 -3.46 -7.18 -22.50
N TYR A 45 -3.67 -6.27 -21.54
CA TYR A 45 -3.87 -6.57 -20.14
C TYR A 45 -5.31 -7.04 -19.82
N GLN A 46 -6.25 -6.77 -20.72
CA GLN A 46 -7.66 -7.13 -20.52
C GLN A 46 -7.89 -8.65 -20.62
N ASP A 47 -9.04 -9.07 -20.12
CA ASP A 47 -9.51 -10.47 -20.23
C ASP A 47 -9.72 -10.90 -21.67
N TYR A 48 -9.65 -12.20 -21.89
CA TYR A 48 -9.91 -12.82 -23.22
C TYR A 48 -11.28 -12.46 -23.78
N GLU A 49 -12.29 -12.36 -22.93
CA GLU A 49 -13.67 -11.97 -23.30
C GLU A 49 -13.74 -10.56 -23.90
N LYS A 50 -12.80 -9.68 -23.51
CA LYS A 50 -12.66 -8.32 -24.02
C LYS A 50 -11.62 -8.21 -25.15
N GLY A 51 -11.18 -9.34 -25.68
CA GLY A 51 -10.15 -9.38 -26.73
C GLY A 51 -8.73 -9.16 -26.23
N GLY A 52 -8.49 -9.20 -24.92
CA GLY A 52 -7.17 -9.11 -24.33
C GLY A 52 -6.42 -10.43 -24.29
N LEU A 53 -5.20 -10.40 -23.79
CA LEU A 53 -4.34 -11.58 -23.62
C LEU A 53 -4.08 -11.92 -22.15
N ARG A 54 -4.73 -11.23 -21.20
CA ARG A 54 -4.45 -11.32 -19.76
C ARG A 54 -2.96 -11.17 -19.44
N MET A 55 -2.26 -10.36 -20.21
CA MET A 55 -0.84 -10.10 -19.92
C MET A 55 -0.69 -9.45 -18.57
N VAL A 56 0.29 -9.92 -17.82
CA VAL A 56 0.61 -9.30 -16.52
C VAL A 56 1.33 -7.98 -16.77
N ASP A 57 0.75 -6.87 -16.31
CA ASP A 57 1.47 -5.60 -16.23
C ASP A 57 2.54 -5.68 -15.13
N PHE A 58 3.80 -5.46 -15.51
CA PHE A 58 4.93 -5.61 -14.59
C PHE A 58 4.86 -4.67 -13.38
N GLU A 59 4.36 -3.46 -13.57
CA GLU A 59 4.18 -2.49 -12.49
C GLU A 59 3.08 -2.93 -11.51
N THR A 60 1.94 -3.38 -12.03
CA THR A 60 0.86 -3.93 -11.21
C THR A 60 1.30 -5.19 -10.46
N MET A 61 2.11 -6.03 -11.08
CA MET A 61 2.71 -7.18 -10.41
C MET A 61 3.59 -6.76 -9.23
N ILE A 62 4.44 -5.74 -9.37
CA ILE A 62 5.25 -5.22 -8.26
C ILE A 62 4.36 -4.74 -7.12
N LYS A 63 3.30 -3.98 -7.43
CA LYS A 63 2.34 -3.50 -6.43
C LYS A 63 1.68 -4.66 -5.69
N ALA A 64 1.23 -5.69 -6.40
CA ALA A 64 0.65 -6.88 -5.79
C ALA A 64 1.63 -7.64 -4.89
N LEU A 65 2.88 -7.80 -5.32
CA LEU A 65 3.94 -8.41 -4.53
C LEU A 65 4.25 -7.63 -3.25
N ARG A 66 4.19 -6.30 -3.30
CA ARG A 66 4.35 -5.43 -2.12
C ARG A 66 3.16 -5.58 -1.16
N LEU A 67 1.94 -5.61 -1.68
CA LEU A 67 0.74 -5.83 -0.86
C LEU A 67 0.75 -7.20 -0.17
N ALA A 68 1.27 -8.23 -0.80
CA ALA A 68 1.41 -9.55 -0.21
C ALA A 68 2.28 -9.56 1.08
N TRP A 69 3.16 -8.57 1.28
CA TRP A 69 3.90 -8.41 2.53
C TRP A 69 2.99 -8.14 3.72
N ILE A 70 1.90 -7.38 3.55
CA ILE A 70 0.94 -7.10 4.63
C ILE A 70 0.33 -8.41 5.12
N SER A 71 -0.17 -9.27 4.21
CA SER A 71 -0.72 -10.57 4.57
C SER A 71 0.30 -11.42 5.32
N ARG A 72 1.56 -11.46 4.88
CA ARG A 72 2.63 -12.21 5.56
C ARG A 72 2.95 -11.65 6.95
N LEU A 73 2.93 -10.32 7.10
CA LEU A 73 3.20 -9.66 8.39
C LEU A 73 2.08 -9.91 9.40
N LEU A 74 0.83 -9.99 8.94
CA LEU A 74 -0.35 -10.24 9.78
C LEU A 74 -0.51 -11.69 10.20
N GLN A 75 0.18 -12.64 9.55
CA GLN A 75 0.15 -14.04 9.98
C GLN A 75 0.71 -14.18 11.40
N GLU A 76 0.09 -14.99 12.24
CA GLU A 76 0.51 -15.21 13.63
C GLU A 76 1.85 -15.94 13.74
N ARG A 77 2.25 -16.69 12.71
CA ARG A 77 3.51 -17.43 12.70
C ARG A 77 4.70 -16.51 12.96
N GLN A 78 5.38 -16.75 14.05
CA GLN A 78 6.64 -16.07 14.36
C GLN A 78 7.73 -16.46 13.34
N ALA A 79 8.44 -15.46 12.86
CA ALA A 79 9.56 -15.65 11.95
C ALA A 79 10.57 -14.51 12.12
N ASN A 80 11.85 -14.86 12.13
CA ASN A 80 12.94 -13.91 12.39
C ASN A 80 12.94 -12.69 11.46
N TRP A 81 12.53 -12.86 10.20
CA TRP A 81 12.46 -11.77 9.23
C TRP A 81 11.44 -10.67 9.60
N LYS A 82 10.43 -10.99 10.42
CA LYS A 82 9.42 -10.02 10.88
C LYS A 82 10.00 -8.98 11.84
N THR A 83 11.09 -9.28 12.52
CA THR A 83 11.69 -8.40 13.53
C THR A 83 12.02 -7.02 12.92
N VAL A 84 12.57 -7.00 11.71
CA VAL A 84 12.98 -5.75 11.06
C VAL A 84 11.77 -4.86 10.70
N PRO A 85 10.77 -5.31 9.93
CA PRO A 85 9.61 -4.49 9.63
C PRO A 85 8.81 -4.10 10.88
N VAL A 86 8.64 -5.00 11.85
CA VAL A 86 7.95 -4.70 13.11
C VAL A 86 8.66 -3.57 13.86
N HIS A 87 10.00 -3.58 13.93
CA HIS A 87 10.77 -2.50 14.55
C HIS A 87 10.50 -1.14 13.89
N PHE A 88 10.43 -1.08 12.57
CA PHE A 88 10.13 0.17 11.87
C PHE A 88 8.68 0.62 12.09
N PHE A 89 7.73 -0.28 11.99
CA PHE A 89 6.32 0.06 12.17
C PHE A 89 5.96 0.42 13.61
N SER A 90 6.60 -0.19 14.62
CA SER A 90 6.35 0.12 16.03
C SER A 90 6.66 1.57 16.40
N LYS A 91 7.63 2.18 15.73
CA LYS A 91 7.96 3.62 15.91
C LYS A 91 6.84 4.56 15.47
N LEU A 92 5.91 4.07 14.66
CA LEU A 92 4.78 4.82 14.09
C LEU A 92 3.42 4.35 14.65
N GLY A 93 3.40 3.60 15.74
CA GLY A 93 2.18 3.09 16.37
C GLY A 93 1.85 1.62 16.05
N GLY A 94 2.68 0.96 15.25
CA GLY A 94 2.53 -0.46 14.89
C GLY A 94 1.76 -0.68 13.58
N LEU A 95 1.90 -1.90 13.03
CA LEU A 95 1.30 -2.22 11.72
C LEU A 95 -0.22 -2.10 11.74
N ASN A 96 -0.90 -2.64 12.75
CA ASN A 96 -2.37 -2.57 12.84
C ASN A 96 -2.88 -1.13 12.85
N PHE A 97 -2.22 -0.26 13.62
CA PHE A 97 -2.53 1.17 13.63
C PHE A 97 -2.36 1.78 12.24
N LEU A 98 -1.25 1.50 11.56
CA LEU A 98 -0.97 2.03 10.23
C LEU A 98 -1.94 1.52 9.16
N LEU A 99 -2.45 0.30 9.28
CA LEU A 99 -3.45 -0.25 8.34
C LEU A 99 -4.85 0.33 8.55
N THR A 100 -5.17 0.75 9.77
CA THR A 100 -6.48 1.32 10.10
C THR A 100 -6.54 2.83 9.94
N CYS A 101 -5.41 3.53 10.07
CA CYS A 101 -5.33 4.99 9.92
C CYS A 101 -5.56 5.46 8.48
N ASN A 102 -6.14 6.66 8.35
CA ASN A 102 -6.23 7.40 7.09
C ASN A 102 -5.12 8.47 7.05
N TYR A 103 -3.86 8.07 7.04
CA TYR A 103 -2.71 8.98 7.02
C TYR A 103 -2.13 9.14 5.60
N ASP A 104 -1.39 10.22 5.40
CA ASP A 104 -0.61 10.40 4.18
C ASP A 104 0.81 9.84 4.37
N VAL A 105 1.16 8.86 3.55
CA VAL A 105 2.47 8.15 3.59
C VAL A 105 3.66 9.11 3.48
N LYS A 106 3.47 10.31 2.92
CA LYS A 106 4.53 11.35 2.86
C LYS A 106 5.07 11.74 4.23
N TYR A 107 4.27 11.59 5.30
CA TYR A 107 4.70 11.87 6.67
C TYR A 107 5.53 10.74 7.28
N CYS A 108 5.56 9.56 6.68
CA CYS A 108 6.34 8.40 7.13
C CYS A 108 7.80 8.44 6.63
N LYS A 109 8.45 9.62 6.66
CA LYS A 109 9.81 9.82 6.09
C LYS A 109 10.88 8.90 6.69
N ASN A 110 10.71 8.50 7.94
CA ASN A 110 11.66 7.64 8.66
C ASN A 110 11.54 6.14 8.31
N LEU A 111 10.55 5.77 7.50
CA LEU A 111 10.45 4.41 7.00
C LEU A 111 11.35 4.19 5.77
N PRO A 112 12.00 3.03 5.65
CA PRO A 112 12.59 2.59 4.39
C PRO A 112 11.58 2.64 3.23
N ARG A 113 12.07 2.94 2.03
CA ARG A 113 11.20 3.15 0.85
C ARG A 113 10.28 1.96 0.60
N ILE A 114 10.79 0.73 0.72
CA ILE A 114 9.99 -0.49 0.56
C ILE A 114 8.74 -0.50 1.45
N TYR A 115 8.86 -0.11 2.72
CA TYR A 115 7.72 -0.09 3.65
C TYR A 115 6.76 1.06 3.36
N ARG A 116 7.27 2.21 2.90
CA ARG A 116 6.43 3.32 2.43
C ARG A 116 5.61 2.91 1.21
N ASP A 117 6.21 2.20 0.25
CA ASP A 117 5.54 1.71 -0.95
C ASP A 117 4.43 0.71 -0.58
N ILE A 118 4.71 -0.23 0.34
CA ILE A 118 3.70 -1.17 0.85
C ILE A 118 2.49 -0.44 1.42
N LEU A 119 2.72 0.56 2.28
CA LEU A 119 1.64 1.33 2.90
C LEU A 119 0.91 2.22 1.89
N SER A 120 1.63 2.80 0.91
CA SER A 120 1.04 3.60 -0.15
C SER A 120 0.11 2.77 -1.03
N PHE A 121 0.53 1.59 -1.45
CA PHE A 121 -0.31 0.70 -2.27
C PHE A 121 -1.51 0.17 -1.47
N PHE A 122 -1.33 -0.09 -0.19
CA PHE A 122 -2.44 -0.46 0.71
C PHE A 122 -3.46 0.68 0.85
N SER A 123 -3.00 1.92 1.01
CA SER A 123 -3.88 3.09 1.08
C SER A 123 -4.73 3.26 -0.19
N ILE A 124 -4.15 3.01 -1.37
CA ILE A 124 -4.89 3.02 -2.64
C ILE A 124 -5.92 1.88 -2.67
N LEU A 125 -5.51 0.66 -2.29
CA LEU A 125 -6.42 -0.48 -2.24
C LEU A 125 -7.59 -0.21 -1.28
N LYS A 126 -7.28 0.30 -0.09
CA LYS A 126 -8.28 0.64 0.93
C LYS A 126 -9.30 1.63 0.39
N SER A 127 -8.89 2.70 -0.29
CA SER A 127 -9.79 3.70 -0.87
C SER A 127 -10.73 3.17 -1.96
N LEU A 128 -10.39 2.02 -2.58
CA LEU A 128 -11.26 1.36 -3.58
C LEU A 128 -12.36 0.50 -2.95
N TYR A 129 -12.21 0.12 -1.68
CA TYR A 129 -13.11 -0.78 -0.96
C TYR A 129 -13.83 -0.11 0.21
N GLU A 130 -13.44 1.09 0.61
CA GLU A 130 -14.16 1.87 1.61
C GLU A 130 -15.44 2.42 0.97
N ASP A 131 -16.56 1.75 1.24
CA ASP A 131 -17.88 2.35 1.14
C ASP A 131 -17.94 3.53 2.12
N GLU A 132 -18.81 4.51 1.86
CA GLU A 132 -19.05 5.69 2.73
C GLU A 132 -19.51 5.35 4.15
N THR A 133 -19.15 4.18 4.65
CA THR A 133 -19.58 3.64 5.94
C THR A 133 -18.99 4.44 7.08
N CYS A 134 -19.90 5.17 7.68
CA CYS A 134 -19.87 5.69 9.02
C CYS A 134 -18.64 6.50 9.43
N LYS A 135 -18.71 7.81 9.22
CA LYS A 135 -17.74 8.82 9.72
C LYS A 135 -17.44 8.72 11.24
N ARG A 136 -18.23 7.98 11.99
CA ARG A 136 -18.05 7.74 13.44
C ARG A 136 -16.85 6.83 13.75
N ASP A 137 -16.51 5.91 12.85
CA ASP A 137 -15.40 4.96 13.01
C ASP A 137 -14.03 5.53 12.55
N LEU A 138 -14.01 6.80 12.17
CA LEU A 138 -12.78 7.47 11.73
C LEU A 138 -11.75 7.51 12.86
N ILE A 139 -10.56 7.07 12.54
CA ILE A 139 -9.41 7.23 13.43
C ILE A 139 -8.99 8.69 13.47
N LEU A 140 -8.88 9.22 14.70
CA LEU A 140 -8.55 10.63 14.95
C LEU A 140 -7.15 11.02 14.49
N TYR A 141 -6.18 10.10 14.64
CA TYR A 141 -4.76 10.42 14.48
C TYR A 141 -4.28 10.20 13.06
N ASN A 142 -3.38 11.09 12.63
CA ASN A 142 -2.78 11.05 11.30
C ASN A 142 -3.81 10.88 10.17
N ASN A 143 -5.03 11.38 10.38
CA ASN A 143 -6.10 11.32 9.41
C ASN A 143 -6.00 12.50 8.45
N LYS A 144 -6.07 12.25 7.14
CA LYS A 144 -6.03 13.28 6.10
C LYS A 144 -7.20 14.25 6.17
N GLU A 145 -8.33 13.80 6.71
CA GLU A 145 -9.56 14.59 6.82
C GLU A 145 -9.62 15.40 8.12
N ILE A 146 -8.81 15.04 9.12
CA ILE A 146 -8.79 15.71 10.44
C ILE A 146 -7.45 16.43 10.57
N LEU A 147 -7.45 17.72 10.24
CA LEU A 147 -6.28 18.58 10.30
C LEU A 147 -6.47 19.68 11.33
N ILE A 148 -5.42 19.91 12.13
CA ILE A 148 -5.33 21.07 13.04
C ILE A 148 -4.18 21.95 12.54
N GLY A 149 -4.50 23.20 12.16
CA GLY A 149 -3.50 24.09 11.57
C GLY A 149 -2.88 23.55 10.28
N GLY A 150 -3.64 22.80 9.47
CA GLY A 150 -3.17 22.19 8.21
C GLY A 150 -2.27 20.96 8.39
N LYS A 151 -2.11 20.47 9.63
CA LYS A 151 -1.30 19.28 9.93
C LYS A 151 -2.16 18.16 10.50
N PRO A 152 -1.84 16.89 10.22
CA PRO A 152 -2.50 15.76 10.84
C PRO A 152 -2.41 15.83 12.36
N PHE A 153 -3.53 15.60 13.02
CA PHE A 153 -3.60 15.61 14.48
C PHE A 153 -2.98 14.35 15.07
N PHE A 154 -2.18 14.51 16.11
CA PHE A 154 -1.70 13.41 16.95
C PHE A 154 -1.57 13.87 18.40
N ASN A 155 -2.16 13.12 19.33
CA ASN A 155 -2.01 13.32 20.76
C ASN A 155 -1.57 12.01 21.42
N LYS A 156 -0.33 11.97 21.89
CA LYS A 156 0.29 10.78 22.49
C LYS A 156 -0.43 10.33 23.77
N GLU A 157 -0.91 11.26 24.57
CA GLU A 157 -1.56 10.97 25.84
C GLU A 157 -2.94 10.33 25.62
N TRP A 158 -3.73 10.87 24.70
CA TRP A 158 -5.01 10.27 24.32
C TRP A 158 -4.84 8.90 23.67
N PHE A 159 -3.83 8.79 22.81
CA PHE A 159 -3.50 7.52 22.18
C PHE A 159 -3.17 6.43 23.21
N SER A 160 -2.35 6.77 24.25
CA SER A 160 -2.00 5.83 25.32
C SER A 160 -3.20 5.45 26.19
N LYS A 161 -4.23 6.28 26.26
CA LYS A 161 -5.50 6.02 26.97
C LYS A 161 -6.53 5.28 26.07
N GLY A 162 -6.16 4.85 24.87
CA GLY A 162 -7.03 4.12 23.95
C GLY A 162 -8.09 4.98 23.24
N ILE A 163 -8.00 6.32 23.35
CA ILE A 163 -8.89 7.25 22.64
C ILE A 163 -8.33 7.42 21.24
N ASN A 164 -8.73 6.57 20.31
CA ASN A 164 -8.19 6.53 18.96
C ASN A 164 -9.23 6.72 17.86
N ARG A 165 -10.53 6.70 18.20
CA ARG A 165 -11.64 6.88 17.26
C ARG A 165 -12.54 8.04 17.67
N LEU A 166 -13.17 8.65 16.67
CA LEU A 166 -14.08 9.79 16.88
C LEU A 166 -15.27 9.40 17.77
N GLU A 167 -15.80 8.20 17.61
CA GLU A 167 -16.89 7.67 18.42
C GLU A 167 -16.60 7.64 19.92
N ILE A 168 -15.41 7.18 20.31
CA ILE A 168 -14.98 7.14 21.72
C ILE A 168 -14.90 8.54 22.30
N PHE A 169 -14.51 9.51 21.49
CA PHE A 169 -14.47 10.91 21.90
C PHE A 169 -15.86 11.49 22.13
N LEU A 170 -16.80 11.23 21.21
CA LEU A 170 -18.17 11.73 21.29
C LEU A 170 -18.96 11.12 22.44
N THR A 171 -18.77 9.82 22.72
CA THR A 171 -19.47 9.13 23.82
C THR A 171 -18.99 9.57 25.20
N ARG A 172 -17.72 10.00 25.34
CA ARG A 172 -17.19 10.50 26.63
C ARG A 172 -17.48 11.98 26.91
N THR A 173 -17.88 12.73 25.89
CA THR A 173 -18.21 14.17 26.02
C THR A 173 -19.70 14.42 26.11
N ALA A 174 -20.57 13.40 25.99
CA ALA A 174 -21.99 13.55 26.23
C ALA A 174 -22.22 13.73 27.75
N PRO A 175 -22.74 14.88 28.23
CA PRO A 175 -23.10 15.05 29.62
C PRO A 175 -24.25 14.09 29.95
N SER A 176 -24.09 13.37 31.04
CA SER A 176 -25.13 12.55 31.68
C SER A 176 -26.28 13.42 32.20
#